data_03dcf51535be6cc0f84b792f40a00959
#
_entry.id   03dcf51535be6cc0f84b792f40a00959
#
_cell.length_a   1.000
_cell.length_b   1.000
_cell.length_c   1.000
_cell.angle_alpha   90.00
_cell.angle_beta   90.00
_cell.angle_gamma   90.00
#
_symmetry.space_group_name_H-M   'P 1'
#
loop_
_entity.id
_entity.type
_entity.pdbx_description
1 polymer ?
#
loop_
_entity_poly.entity_id
_entity_poly.type
_entity_poly.pdbx_seq_one_letter_code
_entity_poly.pdbx_strand_id
1 'polypeptide(L)'
;MRTMKKKNKIEWKNIRILPILHNRMEFALEVRRQFEEFKPDHVAVEYPATLGDLILKGIARLPLLSAVYYQEADGVLVYLLLEPTDGHVEALRLALENQLETHFVDRDTEGYPIDRSPMPDSYAVRRIGHLLYCQAYLETTKEETIPPQDMLREKTMAYHLQKLSETGGKILFVCGLYHLPGLLRMLERPQTEVIGRRHREGAGLAHLHEASSREVLEEMPFLIARYERFRAEGGGEDLDRMRIHNRLIEEARRNYWKNSKEELTHSQVKVLHKFARNYAFITGALVPNFYQLVVAARGVADDNFAYELWDKGSEYPWQSEKPELPVIRLSGEELFLDQKRIRFHRRFKTFRRRLVSVPVKKKIREKVPGEWEKTFDKFFICSYPPEDVVIEGYGRTLQEKALRIKTEENSRIVPFVSSMMEGIDIRETIRNW
;
A
#
# COMPACT_ATOMS: atom_id res chain seq x y z
N MET A 1 15.45 -22.67 -21.46
CA MET A 1 15.50 -23.61 -20.33
C MET A 1 16.89 -24.20 -19.99
N ARG A 2 17.92 -23.98 -20.82
CA ARG A 2 19.28 -24.48 -20.53
C ARG A 2 20.09 -23.58 -19.54
N THR A 3 19.70 -22.33 -19.33
CA THR A 3 20.47 -21.36 -18.55
C THR A 3 20.25 -21.44 -17.03
N MET A 4 19.15 -22.06 -16.57
CA MET A 4 18.79 -22.09 -15.13
C MET A 4 19.37 -23.25 -14.31
N LYS A 5 20.00 -24.26 -14.92
CA LYS A 5 20.35 -25.53 -14.22
C LYS A 5 21.65 -25.54 -13.41
N LYS A 6 22.42 -24.45 -13.33
CA LYS A 6 23.72 -24.47 -12.62
C LYS A 6 23.97 -23.33 -11.60
N LYS A 7 23.05 -22.35 -11.45
CA LYS A 7 23.25 -21.22 -10.52
C LYS A 7 21.98 -21.03 -9.68
N ASN A 8 22.16 -20.81 -8.38
CA ASN A 8 21.08 -20.47 -7.43
C ASN A 8 20.47 -19.07 -7.65
N LYS A 9 20.57 -18.51 -8.85
CA LYS A 9 20.18 -17.13 -9.18
C LYS A 9 19.66 -17.04 -10.61
N ILE A 10 18.83 -16.01 -10.89
CA ILE A 10 18.38 -15.68 -12.24
C ILE A 10 19.37 -14.68 -12.82
N GLU A 11 20.19 -15.13 -13.79
CA GLU A 11 21.24 -14.30 -14.39
C GLU A 11 21.20 -14.41 -15.92
N TRP A 12 21.46 -13.28 -16.58
CA TRP A 12 21.68 -13.19 -18.00
C TRP A 12 22.94 -12.36 -18.25
N LYS A 13 23.98 -12.94 -18.86
CA LYS A 13 25.33 -12.33 -19.02
C LYS A 13 25.86 -11.82 -17.67
N ASN A 14 26.14 -10.51 -17.57
CA ASN A 14 26.61 -9.79 -16.38
C ASN A 14 25.45 -9.18 -15.55
N ILE A 15 24.21 -9.49 -15.89
CA ILE A 15 23.01 -8.97 -15.23
C ILE A 15 22.44 -10.04 -14.29
N ARG A 16 22.26 -9.68 -13.03
CA ARG A 16 21.44 -10.42 -12.08
C ARG A 16 20.04 -9.84 -12.09
N ILE A 17 19.05 -10.66 -12.47
CA ILE A 17 17.63 -10.30 -12.54
C ILE A 17 16.97 -10.66 -11.22
N LEU A 18 16.32 -9.71 -10.59
CA LEU A 18 15.66 -9.86 -9.31
C LEU A 18 14.18 -9.48 -9.42
N PRO A 19 13.33 -10.45 -9.78
CA PRO A 19 11.88 -10.23 -9.80
C PRO A 19 11.32 -10.03 -8.40
N ILE A 20 10.41 -9.06 -8.26
CA ILE A 20 9.79 -8.71 -6.98
C ILE A 20 8.26 -8.67 -7.08
N LEU A 21 7.59 -8.77 -5.94
CA LEU A 21 6.26 -8.20 -5.75
C LEU A 21 6.42 -6.80 -5.16
N HIS A 22 5.72 -5.83 -5.75
CA HIS A 22 5.77 -4.44 -5.30
C HIS A 22 5.31 -4.29 -3.86
N ASN A 23 5.89 -3.32 -3.17
CA ASN A 23 5.51 -2.91 -1.82
C ASN A 23 5.42 -4.09 -0.81
N ARG A 24 6.32 -5.07 -0.94
CA ARG A 24 6.44 -6.20 -0.01
C ARG A 24 7.80 -6.19 0.67
N MET A 25 7.78 -6.05 1.99
CA MET A 25 9.01 -6.00 2.81
C MET A 25 9.95 -7.17 2.54
N GLU A 26 9.41 -8.36 2.33
CA GLU A 26 10.19 -9.57 2.08
C GLU A 26 11.06 -9.43 0.82
N PHE A 27 10.55 -8.75 -0.20
CA PHE A 27 11.29 -8.50 -1.44
C PHE A 27 12.28 -7.35 -1.30
N ALA A 28 11.95 -6.30 -0.55
CA ALA A 28 12.91 -5.23 -0.24
C ALA A 28 14.12 -5.79 0.54
N LEU A 29 13.89 -6.68 1.51
CA LEU A 29 14.95 -7.39 2.23
C LEU A 29 15.78 -8.30 1.30
N GLU A 30 15.14 -8.96 0.35
CA GLU A 30 15.84 -9.79 -0.62
C GLU A 30 16.69 -8.95 -1.59
N VAL A 31 16.18 -7.80 -2.04
CA VAL A 31 16.95 -6.84 -2.86
C VAL A 31 18.20 -6.41 -2.09
N ARG A 32 18.07 -6.01 -0.83
CA ARG A 32 19.20 -5.63 0.01
C ARG A 32 20.23 -6.75 0.12
N ARG A 33 19.78 -7.97 0.45
CA ARG A 33 20.65 -9.16 0.56
C ARG A 33 21.38 -9.45 -0.75
N GLN A 34 20.68 -9.39 -1.90
CA GLN A 34 21.27 -9.63 -3.21
C GLN A 34 22.24 -8.53 -3.63
N PHE A 35 21.96 -7.28 -3.28
CA PHE A 35 22.84 -6.14 -3.52
C PHE A 35 24.17 -6.33 -2.76
N GLU A 36 24.11 -6.65 -1.48
CA GLU A 36 25.29 -6.87 -0.63
C GLU A 36 26.11 -8.07 -1.09
N GLU A 37 25.45 -9.16 -1.52
CA GLU A 37 26.13 -10.37 -2.04
C GLU A 37 26.76 -10.14 -3.41
N PHE A 38 26.03 -9.50 -4.31
CA PHE A 38 26.43 -9.34 -5.71
C PHE A 38 27.43 -8.21 -5.91
N LYS A 39 27.30 -7.15 -5.10
CA LYS A 39 28.09 -5.91 -5.22
C LYS A 39 28.05 -5.39 -6.66
N PRO A 40 26.90 -4.89 -7.11
CA PRO A 40 26.74 -4.41 -8.47
C PRO A 40 27.53 -3.11 -8.69
N ASP A 41 27.91 -2.86 -9.94
CA ASP A 41 28.46 -1.59 -10.41
C ASP A 41 27.35 -0.65 -10.89
N HIS A 42 26.22 -1.24 -11.35
CA HIS A 42 25.05 -0.52 -11.86
C HIS A 42 23.76 -1.13 -11.29
N VAL A 43 22.75 -0.28 -11.08
CA VAL A 43 21.40 -0.70 -10.71
C VAL A 43 20.43 -0.29 -11.81
N ALA A 44 19.65 -1.24 -12.30
CA ALA A 44 18.56 -1.00 -13.26
C ALA A 44 17.22 -1.34 -12.63
N VAL A 45 16.19 -0.56 -12.95
CA VAL A 45 14.84 -0.75 -12.40
C VAL A 45 13.77 -0.60 -13.47
N GLU A 46 12.65 -1.27 -13.24
CA GLU A 46 11.44 -1.19 -14.07
C GLU A 46 10.65 0.09 -13.79
N TYR A 47 11.25 1.23 -14.06
CA TYR A 47 10.57 2.53 -14.11
C TYR A 47 10.94 3.25 -15.40
N PRO A 48 10.06 4.13 -15.93
CA PRO A 48 10.37 4.91 -17.12
C PRO A 48 11.37 6.03 -16.81
N ALA A 49 12.30 6.26 -17.71
CA ALA A 49 13.32 7.31 -17.59
C ALA A 49 12.70 8.72 -17.45
N THR A 50 11.51 8.94 -17.99
CA THR A 50 10.77 10.21 -17.90
C THR A 50 10.42 10.65 -16.48
N LEU A 51 10.37 9.70 -15.53
CA LEU A 51 10.09 9.95 -14.11
C LEU A 51 11.33 9.80 -13.22
N GLY A 52 12.46 9.37 -13.78
CA GLY A 52 13.66 8.97 -13.04
C GLY A 52 14.15 10.01 -12.05
N ASP A 53 14.32 11.26 -12.49
CA ASP A 53 14.80 12.35 -11.63
C ASP A 53 13.87 12.65 -10.45
N LEU A 54 12.56 12.57 -10.68
CA LEU A 54 11.57 12.79 -9.61
C LEU A 54 11.57 11.63 -8.60
N ILE A 55 11.72 10.40 -9.10
CA ILE A 55 11.83 9.19 -8.28
C ILE A 55 13.08 9.30 -7.39
N LEU A 56 14.24 9.58 -7.95
CA LEU A 56 15.49 9.70 -7.18
C LEU A 56 15.41 10.82 -6.14
N LYS A 57 14.85 11.99 -6.50
CA LYS A 57 14.61 13.09 -5.54
C LYS A 57 13.68 12.67 -4.41
N GLY A 58 12.63 11.92 -4.71
CA GLY A 58 11.70 11.43 -3.70
C GLY A 58 12.32 10.37 -2.78
N ILE A 59 13.12 9.45 -3.33
CA ILE A 59 13.86 8.42 -2.57
C ILE A 59 14.90 9.06 -1.65
N ALA A 60 15.61 10.10 -2.09
CA ALA A 60 16.59 10.82 -1.26
C ALA A 60 15.95 11.49 -0.03
N ARG A 61 14.63 11.65 0.00
CA ARG A 61 13.89 12.21 1.15
C ARG A 61 13.45 11.17 2.18
N LEU A 62 13.55 9.88 1.86
CA LEU A 62 13.16 8.84 2.83
C LEU A 62 13.92 9.00 4.17
N PRO A 63 13.24 8.86 5.30
CA PRO A 63 11.92 8.26 5.51
C PRO A 63 10.70 9.16 5.26
N LEU A 64 10.85 10.42 4.83
CA LEU A 64 9.72 11.27 4.46
C LEU A 64 9.08 10.74 3.16
N LEU A 65 7.84 10.28 3.26
CA LEU A 65 7.11 9.70 2.13
C LEU A 65 6.76 10.77 1.09
N SER A 66 7.00 10.43 -0.16
CA SER A 66 6.71 11.29 -1.30
C SER A 66 5.97 10.51 -2.38
N ALA A 67 5.20 11.22 -3.18
CA ALA A 67 4.54 10.69 -4.35
C ALA A 67 5.00 11.45 -5.60
N VAL A 68 5.43 10.73 -6.62
CA VAL A 68 5.55 11.26 -7.98
C VAL A 68 4.16 11.24 -8.58
N TYR A 69 3.71 12.33 -9.14
CA TYR A 69 2.40 12.43 -9.78
C TYR A 69 2.50 13.03 -11.18
N TYR A 70 1.56 12.66 -12.02
CA TYR A 70 1.40 13.24 -13.35
C TYR A 70 -0.04 13.07 -13.84
N GLN A 71 -0.42 13.83 -14.86
CA GLN A 71 -1.74 13.73 -15.46
C GLN A 71 -1.66 13.00 -16.80
N GLU A 72 -2.54 12.03 -17.01
CA GLU A 72 -2.73 11.38 -18.31
C GLU A 72 -3.52 12.26 -19.26
N ALA A 73 -3.52 11.92 -20.55
CA ALA A 73 -4.20 12.69 -21.60
C ALA A 73 -5.71 12.82 -21.39
N ASP A 74 -6.33 11.85 -20.73
CA ASP A 74 -7.75 11.85 -20.35
C ASP A 74 -8.07 12.67 -19.09
N GLY A 75 -7.07 13.33 -18.51
CA GLY A 75 -7.20 14.14 -17.30
C GLY A 75 -7.08 13.34 -15.98
N VAL A 76 -6.88 12.03 -16.05
CA VAL A 76 -6.66 11.21 -14.84
C VAL A 76 -5.34 11.56 -14.19
N LEU A 77 -5.38 11.86 -12.89
CA LEU A 77 -4.17 12.05 -12.09
C LEU A 77 -3.65 10.68 -11.63
N VAL A 78 -2.44 10.35 -12.08
CA VAL A 78 -1.73 9.12 -11.67
C VAL A 78 -0.67 9.49 -10.64
N TYR A 79 -0.50 8.65 -9.63
CA TYR A 79 0.56 8.81 -8.64
C TYR A 79 1.34 7.52 -8.43
N LEU A 80 2.64 7.67 -8.24
CA LEU A 80 3.57 6.63 -7.81
C LEU A 80 4.02 6.95 -6.39
N LEU A 81 3.62 6.14 -5.43
CA LEU A 81 4.04 6.28 -4.04
C LEU A 81 5.41 5.61 -3.86
N LEU A 82 6.35 6.36 -3.27
CA LEU A 82 7.70 5.84 -3.01
C LEU A 82 7.75 5.22 -1.61
N GLU A 83 7.36 3.95 -1.53
CA GLU A 83 7.31 3.21 -0.27
C GLU A 83 8.66 2.58 0.07
N PRO A 84 9.17 2.73 1.32
CA PRO A 84 10.45 2.16 1.73
C PRO A 84 10.55 0.63 1.58
N THR A 85 9.43 -0.07 1.65
CA THR A 85 9.34 -1.53 1.53
C THR A 85 9.15 -2.04 0.10
N ASP A 86 9.16 -1.14 -0.89
CA ASP A 86 9.20 -1.54 -2.30
C ASP A 86 10.62 -1.93 -2.74
N GLY A 87 10.75 -3.02 -3.47
CA GLY A 87 12.05 -3.51 -3.91
C GLY A 87 12.77 -2.60 -4.90
N HIS A 88 12.04 -1.87 -5.78
CA HIS A 88 12.65 -0.89 -6.67
C HIS A 88 13.17 0.31 -5.87
N VAL A 89 12.38 0.79 -4.90
CA VAL A 89 12.78 1.89 -4.02
C VAL A 89 14.01 1.52 -3.21
N GLU A 90 14.04 0.29 -2.66
CA GLU A 90 15.22 -0.21 -1.94
C GLU A 90 16.46 -0.30 -2.83
N ALA A 91 16.33 -0.81 -4.06
CA ALA A 91 17.44 -0.91 -5.01
C ALA A 91 18.02 0.45 -5.36
N LEU A 92 17.16 1.43 -5.69
CA LEU A 92 17.58 2.79 -6.01
C LEU A 92 18.16 3.51 -4.78
N ARG A 93 17.61 3.28 -3.59
CA ARG A 93 18.14 3.84 -2.34
C ARG A 93 19.56 3.31 -2.06
N LEU A 94 19.77 2.01 -2.21
CA LEU A 94 21.11 1.41 -2.09
C LEU A 94 22.08 1.93 -3.14
N ALA A 95 21.61 2.16 -4.38
CA ALA A 95 22.44 2.76 -5.42
C ALA A 95 22.86 4.19 -5.07
N LEU A 96 21.93 5.03 -4.58
CA LEU A 96 22.24 6.39 -4.13
C LEU A 96 23.23 6.40 -2.96
N GLU A 97 23.02 5.55 -1.95
CA GLU A 97 23.90 5.42 -0.79
C GLU A 97 25.32 4.97 -1.15
N ASN A 98 25.47 4.18 -2.22
CA ASN A 98 26.76 3.70 -2.70
C ASN A 98 27.29 4.48 -3.94
N GLN A 99 26.62 5.57 -4.33
CA GLN A 99 27.00 6.42 -5.47
C GLN A 99 27.13 5.64 -6.80
N LEU A 100 26.26 4.65 -7.01
CA LEU A 100 26.21 3.86 -8.22
C LEU A 100 25.30 4.51 -9.27
N GLU A 101 25.63 4.25 -10.54
CA GLU A 101 24.79 4.68 -11.65
C GLU A 101 23.46 3.90 -11.69
N THR A 102 22.36 4.64 -11.89
CA THR A 102 21.01 4.09 -11.93
C THR A 102 20.42 4.19 -13.33
N HIS A 103 19.76 3.12 -13.78
CA HIS A 103 19.16 3.01 -15.10
C HIS A 103 17.68 2.70 -15.01
N PHE A 104 16.88 3.52 -15.68
CA PHE A 104 15.43 3.40 -15.77
C PHE A 104 15.11 2.79 -17.12
N VAL A 105 14.75 1.51 -17.14
CA VAL A 105 14.73 0.71 -18.38
C VAL A 105 13.34 0.41 -18.91
N ASP A 106 12.29 0.79 -18.20
CA ASP A 106 10.91 0.56 -18.64
C ASP A 106 10.45 1.62 -19.65
N ARG A 107 9.38 1.28 -20.36
CA ARG A 107 8.70 2.16 -21.30
C ARG A 107 7.72 3.06 -20.57
N ASP A 108 7.73 4.34 -20.89
CA ASP A 108 6.64 5.24 -20.49
C ASP A 108 5.40 4.97 -21.35
N THR A 109 4.35 4.44 -20.74
CA THR A 109 3.06 4.10 -21.37
C THR A 109 1.94 4.93 -20.78
N GLU A 110 0.84 5.08 -21.53
CA GLU A 110 -0.42 5.57 -20.99
C GLU A 110 -1.25 4.40 -20.48
N GLY A 111 -1.86 4.57 -19.31
CA GLY A 111 -2.75 3.56 -18.73
C GLY A 111 -2.04 2.23 -18.49
N TYR A 112 -1.30 2.10 -17.43
CA TYR A 112 -0.68 0.81 -17.07
C TYR A 112 -1.77 -0.26 -16.87
N PRO A 113 -1.65 -1.42 -17.52
CA PRO A 113 -2.62 -2.49 -17.33
C PRO A 113 -2.61 -2.97 -15.89
N ILE A 114 -3.80 -3.16 -15.34
CA ILE A 114 -3.96 -3.75 -14.01
C ILE A 114 -4.05 -5.26 -14.20
N ASP A 115 -3.00 -5.98 -13.80
CA ASP A 115 -3.07 -7.43 -13.73
C ASP A 115 -3.76 -7.85 -12.41
N ARG A 116 -4.74 -8.74 -12.55
CA ARG A 116 -5.49 -9.34 -11.43
C ARG A 116 -5.16 -10.81 -11.24
N SER A 117 -4.13 -11.30 -11.90
CA SER A 117 -3.70 -12.70 -11.73
C SER A 117 -3.30 -12.97 -10.29
N PRO A 118 -3.71 -14.09 -9.70
CA PRO A 118 -3.32 -14.42 -8.34
C PRO A 118 -1.81 -14.63 -8.25
N MET A 119 -1.15 -13.83 -7.42
CA MET A 119 0.27 -13.95 -7.13
C MET A 119 0.51 -14.88 -5.95
N PRO A 120 1.61 -15.64 -5.94
CA PRO A 120 1.99 -16.44 -4.77
C PRO A 120 2.21 -15.54 -3.54
N ASP A 121 1.90 -16.05 -2.35
CA ASP A 121 2.09 -15.32 -1.10
C ASP A 121 3.54 -14.83 -0.95
N SER A 122 3.72 -13.52 -0.74
CA SER A 122 5.05 -12.87 -0.65
C SER A 122 5.92 -13.43 0.48
N TYR A 123 5.30 -13.85 1.60
CA TYR A 123 6.01 -14.42 2.72
C TYR A 123 6.68 -15.77 2.38
N ALA A 124 6.19 -16.45 1.34
CA ALA A 124 6.79 -17.71 0.87
C ALA A 124 8.26 -17.54 0.48
N VAL A 125 8.66 -16.36 -0.02
CA VAL A 125 10.07 -16.07 -0.37
C VAL A 125 11.02 -16.29 0.81
N ARG A 126 10.55 -16.03 2.03
CA ARG A 126 11.31 -16.26 3.28
C ARG A 126 11.46 -17.75 3.64
N ARG A 127 10.56 -18.59 3.14
CA ARG A 127 10.51 -20.04 3.47
C ARG A 127 11.24 -20.88 2.46
N ILE A 128 11.03 -20.63 1.18
CA ILE A 128 11.58 -21.43 0.10
C ILE A 128 12.74 -20.77 -0.64
N GLY A 129 13.01 -19.49 -0.37
CA GLY A 129 14.02 -18.70 -1.07
C GLY A 129 13.54 -18.13 -2.39
N HIS A 130 14.16 -17.02 -2.80
CA HIS A 130 13.74 -16.23 -3.96
C HIS A 130 13.75 -17.02 -5.28
N LEU A 131 14.78 -17.83 -5.55
CA LEU A 131 14.86 -18.59 -6.79
C LEU A 131 13.71 -19.60 -6.93
N LEU A 132 13.44 -20.39 -5.88
CA LEU A 132 12.36 -21.38 -5.91
C LEU A 132 10.99 -20.70 -6.01
N TYR A 133 10.83 -19.54 -5.36
CA TYR A 133 9.62 -18.73 -5.48
C TYR A 133 9.36 -18.30 -6.93
N CYS A 134 10.37 -17.75 -7.60
CA CYS A 134 10.27 -17.37 -9.01
C CYS A 134 10.06 -18.57 -9.95
N GLN A 135 10.68 -19.72 -9.66
CA GLN A 135 10.48 -20.94 -10.44
C GLN A 135 9.05 -21.46 -10.34
N ALA A 136 8.48 -21.48 -9.13
CA ALA A 136 7.09 -21.85 -8.91
C ALA A 136 6.13 -20.95 -9.70
N TYR A 137 6.38 -19.64 -9.68
CA TYR A 137 5.60 -18.68 -10.48
C TYR A 137 5.72 -18.97 -11.98
N LEU A 138 6.93 -19.14 -12.50
CA LEU A 138 7.14 -19.46 -13.92
C LEU A 138 6.46 -20.77 -14.36
N GLU A 139 6.29 -21.73 -13.45
CA GLU A 139 5.58 -22.98 -13.74
C GLU A 139 4.08 -22.80 -13.84
N THR A 140 3.51 -21.88 -13.03
CA THR A 140 2.07 -21.61 -13.03
C THR A 140 1.63 -20.74 -14.20
N THR A 141 2.51 -19.88 -14.75
CA THR A 141 2.19 -18.89 -15.78
C THR A 141 2.61 -19.30 -17.20
N LYS A 142 3.01 -20.53 -17.43
CA LYS A 142 3.53 -20.98 -18.74
C LYS A 142 2.60 -20.79 -19.91
N GLU A 143 1.29 -20.81 -19.71
CA GLU A 143 0.25 -20.78 -20.73
C GLU A 143 -0.44 -19.40 -20.84
N GLU A 144 -0.04 -18.42 -20.04
CA GLU A 144 -0.68 -17.11 -20.07
C GLU A 144 -0.27 -16.29 -21.29
N THR A 145 -1.26 -15.63 -21.91
CA THR A 145 -1.03 -14.69 -23.01
C THR A 145 -0.68 -13.33 -22.44
N ILE A 146 0.47 -12.78 -22.87
CA ILE A 146 0.92 -11.46 -22.45
C ILE A 146 0.14 -10.38 -23.20
N PRO A 147 -0.42 -9.38 -22.54
CA PRO A 147 -1.04 -8.23 -23.17
C PRO A 147 -0.06 -7.52 -24.13
N PRO A 148 -0.52 -7.00 -25.29
CA PRO A 148 0.36 -6.34 -26.25
C PRO A 148 1.17 -5.18 -25.66
N GLN A 149 0.61 -4.45 -24.69
CA GLN A 149 1.26 -3.34 -24.01
C GLN A 149 2.42 -3.81 -23.14
N ASP A 150 2.23 -4.89 -22.39
CA ASP A 150 3.29 -5.49 -21.57
C ASP A 150 4.39 -6.10 -22.43
N MET A 151 4.04 -6.71 -23.56
CA MET A 151 5.04 -7.19 -24.52
C MET A 151 5.93 -6.06 -25.03
N LEU A 152 5.39 -4.85 -25.26
CA LEU A 152 6.18 -3.68 -25.66
C LEU A 152 7.08 -3.18 -24.53
N ARG A 153 6.61 -3.22 -23.27
CA ARG A 153 7.41 -2.89 -22.09
C ARG A 153 8.57 -3.87 -21.93
N GLU A 154 8.30 -5.17 -21.98
CA GLU A 154 9.32 -6.23 -21.89
C GLU A 154 10.36 -6.15 -23.00
N LYS A 155 9.92 -5.85 -24.23
CA LYS A 155 10.83 -5.61 -25.37
C LYS A 155 11.72 -4.40 -25.12
N THR A 156 11.16 -3.31 -24.58
CA THR A 156 11.92 -2.09 -24.25
C THR A 156 12.93 -2.36 -23.15
N MET A 157 12.50 -3.00 -22.05
CA MET A 157 13.42 -3.40 -20.98
C MET A 157 14.54 -4.29 -21.48
N ALA A 158 14.23 -5.31 -22.29
CA ALA A 158 15.24 -6.20 -22.86
C ALA A 158 16.24 -5.46 -23.74
N TYR A 159 15.78 -4.50 -24.56
CA TYR A 159 16.66 -3.66 -25.39
C TYR A 159 17.65 -2.86 -24.53
N HIS A 160 17.13 -2.15 -23.53
CA HIS A 160 17.99 -1.35 -22.65
C HIS A 160 18.97 -2.21 -21.85
N LEU A 161 18.54 -3.37 -21.34
CA LEU A 161 19.39 -4.31 -20.64
C LEU A 161 20.47 -4.92 -21.54
N GLN A 162 20.14 -5.22 -22.81
CA GLN A 162 21.14 -5.69 -23.78
C GLN A 162 22.20 -4.63 -24.03
N LYS A 163 21.82 -3.37 -24.21
CA LYS A 163 22.75 -2.25 -24.35
C LYS A 163 23.61 -2.03 -23.11
N LEU A 164 22.94 -2.03 -21.94
CA LEU A 164 23.65 -1.86 -20.68
C LEU A 164 24.66 -3.00 -20.42
N SER A 165 24.34 -4.23 -20.83
CA SER A 165 25.26 -5.35 -20.67
C SER A 165 26.57 -5.20 -21.49
N GLU A 166 26.56 -4.37 -22.54
CA GLU A 166 27.73 -4.09 -23.40
C GLU A 166 28.71 -3.11 -22.73
N THR A 167 28.28 -2.30 -21.77
CA THR A 167 29.11 -1.32 -21.05
C THR A 167 30.07 -1.96 -20.05
N GLY A 168 29.84 -3.22 -19.68
CA GLY A 168 30.61 -3.95 -18.67
C GLY A 168 30.06 -3.77 -17.25
N GLY A 169 30.83 -4.25 -16.25
CA GLY A 169 30.41 -4.20 -14.86
C GLY A 169 29.29 -5.19 -14.52
N LYS A 170 28.97 -5.30 -13.25
CA LYS A 170 27.85 -6.12 -12.72
C LYS A 170 26.60 -5.27 -12.61
N ILE A 171 25.52 -5.75 -13.17
CA ILE A 171 24.25 -5.02 -13.19
C ILE A 171 23.25 -5.78 -12.33
N LEU A 172 22.68 -5.12 -11.31
CA LEU A 172 21.51 -5.60 -10.60
C LEU A 172 20.26 -4.99 -11.22
N PHE A 173 19.43 -5.83 -11.82
CA PHE A 173 18.15 -5.41 -12.40
C PHE A 173 17.00 -5.90 -11.55
N VAL A 174 16.17 -4.96 -11.08
CA VAL A 174 14.96 -5.24 -10.30
C VAL A 174 13.73 -4.98 -11.16
N CYS A 175 12.82 -5.95 -11.25
CA CYS A 175 11.58 -5.85 -12.02
C CYS A 175 10.41 -6.53 -11.32
N GLY A 176 9.18 -6.20 -11.70
CA GLY A 176 7.99 -6.90 -11.27
C GLY A 176 8.02 -8.39 -11.68
N LEU A 177 7.58 -9.27 -10.80
CA LEU A 177 7.56 -10.72 -11.05
C LEU A 177 6.73 -11.07 -12.29
N TYR A 178 5.68 -10.32 -12.56
CA TYR A 178 4.80 -10.48 -13.72
C TYR A 178 5.57 -10.44 -15.05
N HIS A 179 6.54 -9.56 -15.18
CA HIS A 179 7.32 -9.40 -16.41
C HIS A 179 8.40 -10.45 -16.63
N LEU A 180 8.72 -11.26 -15.60
CA LEU A 180 9.82 -12.24 -15.69
C LEU A 180 9.70 -13.21 -16.87
N PRO A 181 8.53 -13.85 -17.15
CA PRO A 181 8.43 -14.82 -18.25
C PRO A 181 8.66 -14.19 -19.61
N GLY A 182 8.09 -13.02 -19.88
CA GLY A 182 8.23 -12.31 -21.14
C GLY A 182 9.62 -11.73 -21.33
N LEU A 183 10.15 -11.10 -20.29
CA LEU A 183 11.49 -10.56 -20.30
C LEU A 183 12.56 -11.62 -20.64
N LEU A 184 12.51 -12.80 -20.02
CA LEU A 184 13.44 -13.89 -20.32
C LEU A 184 13.36 -14.32 -21.79
N ARG A 185 12.15 -14.37 -22.36
CA ARG A 185 11.95 -14.66 -23.80
C ARG A 185 12.54 -13.56 -24.71
N MET A 186 12.34 -12.28 -24.33
CA MET A 186 12.86 -11.15 -25.10
C MET A 186 14.39 -11.06 -25.04
N LEU A 187 15.01 -11.43 -23.93
CA LEU A 187 16.47 -11.44 -23.77
C LEU A 187 17.17 -12.54 -24.60
N GLU A 188 16.47 -13.59 -25.04
CA GLU A 188 17.03 -14.64 -25.88
C GLU A 188 17.37 -14.18 -27.32
N ARG A 189 16.78 -13.07 -27.77
CA ARG A 189 16.95 -12.54 -29.13
C ARG A 189 17.36 -11.07 -29.08
N PRO A 190 18.20 -10.60 -30.03
CA PRO A 190 18.49 -9.17 -30.13
C PRO A 190 17.21 -8.36 -30.28
N GLN A 191 17.08 -7.29 -29.51
CA GLN A 191 15.94 -6.38 -29.58
C GLN A 191 16.33 -5.10 -30.31
N THR A 192 15.32 -4.46 -30.90
CA THR A 192 15.43 -3.12 -31.50
C THR A 192 14.77 -2.11 -30.59
N GLU A 193 15.27 -0.87 -30.65
CA GLU A 193 14.68 0.23 -29.90
C GLU A 193 13.21 0.38 -30.24
N VAL A 194 12.37 0.50 -29.20
CA VAL A 194 10.94 0.78 -29.33
C VAL A 194 10.75 2.26 -29.07
N ILE A 195 10.20 2.99 -30.05
CA ILE A 195 9.91 4.41 -29.90
C ILE A 195 8.91 4.58 -28.75
N GLY A 196 9.29 5.37 -27.75
CA GLY A 196 8.49 5.69 -26.58
C GLY A 196 8.45 7.18 -26.31
N ARG A 197 7.70 7.57 -25.29
CA ARG A 197 7.68 8.95 -24.80
C ARG A 197 9.05 9.27 -24.19
N ARG A 198 9.61 10.45 -24.56
CA ARG A 198 10.91 10.91 -24.05
C ARG A 198 10.81 11.94 -22.94
N HIS A 199 9.67 12.57 -22.80
CA HIS A 199 9.41 13.58 -21.79
C HIS A 199 7.95 13.50 -21.36
N ARG A 200 7.66 13.68 -20.07
CA ARG A 200 6.30 13.72 -19.52
C ARG A 200 6.07 15.13 -18.91
N GLU A 201 5.19 15.87 -19.54
CA GLU A 201 4.79 17.19 -19.05
C GLU A 201 3.90 17.07 -17.80
N GLY A 202 3.96 18.08 -16.93
CA GLY A 202 3.10 18.14 -15.75
C GLY A 202 3.43 17.11 -14.65
N ALA A 203 4.53 16.35 -14.80
CA ALA A 203 4.98 15.47 -13.73
C ALA A 203 5.60 16.28 -12.59
N GLY A 204 5.31 15.89 -11.35
CA GLY A 204 5.80 16.57 -10.16
C GLY A 204 6.07 15.61 -9.01
N LEU A 205 6.75 16.14 -7.98
CA LEU A 205 6.99 15.44 -6.73
C LEU A 205 6.26 16.18 -5.61
N ALA A 206 5.50 15.44 -4.81
CA ALA A 206 4.77 15.96 -3.67
C ALA A 206 5.10 15.19 -2.39
N HIS A 207 5.01 15.88 -1.25
CA HIS A 207 5.04 15.26 0.06
C HIS A 207 3.68 14.64 0.38
N LEU A 208 3.68 13.40 0.83
CA LEU A 208 2.44 12.74 1.23
C LEU A 208 1.92 13.31 2.55
N HIS A 209 0.66 13.72 2.60
CA HIS A 209 0.04 14.20 3.83
C HIS A 209 0.02 13.13 4.92
N GLU A 210 0.24 13.49 6.19
CA GLU A 210 0.27 12.56 7.33
C GLU A 210 -0.97 11.65 7.38
N ALA A 211 -2.18 12.23 7.23
CA ALA A 211 -3.41 11.44 7.23
C ALA A 211 -3.46 10.43 6.09
N SER A 212 -2.86 10.74 4.94
CA SER A 212 -2.84 9.84 3.77
C SER A 212 -1.91 8.64 3.98
N SER A 213 -0.84 8.77 4.77
CA SER A 213 0.05 7.64 5.08
C SER A 213 -0.71 6.47 5.76
N ARG A 214 -1.78 6.78 6.48
CA ARG A 214 -2.65 5.77 7.10
C ARG A 214 -3.57 5.05 6.11
N GLU A 215 -3.74 5.61 4.92
CA GLU A 215 -4.79 5.21 3.98
C GLU A 215 -4.26 4.60 2.69
N VAL A 216 -3.11 5.06 2.21
CA VAL A 216 -2.63 4.71 0.86
C VAL A 216 -1.39 3.81 0.84
N LEU A 217 -0.72 3.59 1.98
CA LEU A 217 0.40 2.66 2.04
C LEU A 217 -0.08 1.22 1.89
N GLU A 218 0.55 0.44 1.04
CA GLU A 218 0.18 -0.96 0.84
C GLU A 218 0.59 -1.84 2.01
N GLU A 219 1.80 -1.65 2.51
CA GLU A 219 2.19 -2.29 3.75
C GLU A 219 1.68 -1.47 4.95
N MET A 220 1.41 -2.18 6.03
CA MET A 220 1.03 -1.56 7.30
C MET A 220 2.07 -0.51 7.72
N PRO A 221 1.67 0.76 8.00
CA PRO A 221 2.61 1.84 8.35
C PRO A 221 3.58 1.49 9.48
N PHE A 222 3.11 0.78 10.50
CA PHE A 222 3.97 0.28 11.58
C PHE A 222 5.08 -0.67 11.07
N LEU A 223 4.78 -1.52 10.08
CA LEU A 223 5.77 -2.41 9.48
C LEU A 223 6.82 -1.62 8.71
N ILE A 224 6.38 -0.63 7.90
CA ILE A 224 7.29 0.25 7.16
C ILE A 224 8.18 1.02 8.13
N ALA A 225 7.61 1.53 9.24
CA ALA A 225 8.38 2.21 10.28
C ALA A 225 9.43 1.28 10.94
N ARG A 226 9.13 -0.01 11.10
CA ARG A 226 10.11 -1.00 11.58
C ARG A 226 11.21 -1.26 10.56
N TYR A 227 10.86 -1.31 9.28
CA TYR A 227 11.83 -1.45 8.20
C TYR A 227 12.80 -0.26 8.13
N GLU A 228 12.31 0.98 8.25
CA GLU A 228 13.15 2.18 8.29
C GLU A 228 14.12 2.17 9.49
N ARG A 229 13.65 1.77 10.67
CA ARG A 229 14.53 1.63 11.84
C ARG A 229 15.59 0.55 11.64
N PHE A 230 15.20 -0.60 11.10
CA PHE A 230 16.13 -1.67 10.73
C PHE A 230 17.24 -1.17 9.79
N ARG A 231 16.90 -0.37 8.79
CA ARG A 231 17.88 0.25 7.91
C ARG A 231 18.81 1.21 8.65
N ALA A 232 18.27 2.07 9.49
CA ALA A 232 19.04 3.04 10.26
C ALA A 232 20.01 2.39 11.25
N GLU A 233 19.67 1.22 11.78
CA GLU A 233 20.48 0.42 12.71
C GLU A 233 21.54 -0.45 11.98
N GLY A 234 21.63 -0.37 10.66
CA GLY A 234 22.61 -1.13 9.87
C GLY A 234 22.23 -2.59 9.59
N GLY A 235 20.98 -2.99 9.82
CA GLY A 235 20.49 -4.31 9.41
C GLY A 235 20.87 -5.47 10.33
N GLY A 236 21.10 -5.22 11.62
CA GLY A 236 21.68 -6.22 12.55
C GLY A 236 20.77 -7.38 12.96
N GLU A 237 19.46 -7.22 12.97
CA GLU A 237 18.51 -8.30 13.30
C GLU A 237 17.79 -8.80 12.06
N ASP A 238 17.47 -10.09 12.03
CA ASP A 238 16.58 -10.66 10.99
C ASP A 238 15.16 -10.08 11.13
N LEU A 239 14.79 -9.18 10.23
CA LEU A 239 13.47 -8.56 10.23
C LEU A 239 12.45 -9.53 9.65
N ASP A 240 11.49 -9.94 10.47
CA ASP A 240 10.45 -10.92 10.12
C ASP A 240 9.06 -10.36 10.40
N ARG A 241 8.13 -10.52 9.45
CA ARG A 241 6.74 -10.03 9.54
C ARG A 241 6.02 -10.55 10.78
N MET A 242 6.19 -11.82 11.13
CA MET A 242 5.55 -12.41 12.31
C MET A 242 6.07 -11.79 13.61
N ARG A 243 7.37 -11.49 13.68
CA ARG A 243 7.95 -10.77 14.83
C ARG A 243 7.42 -9.36 14.94
N ILE A 244 7.24 -8.67 13.79
CA ILE A 244 6.64 -7.33 13.74
C ILE A 244 5.19 -7.37 14.21
N HIS A 245 4.40 -8.35 13.76
CA HIS A 245 3.02 -8.54 14.22
C HIS A 245 2.94 -8.80 15.73
N ASN A 246 3.82 -9.64 16.27
CA ASN A 246 3.88 -9.88 17.70
C ASN A 246 4.18 -8.59 18.46
N ARG A 247 5.13 -7.79 17.99
CA ARG A 247 5.48 -6.51 18.60
C ARG A 247 4.32 -5.50 18.53
N LEU A 248 3.61 -5.43 17.41
CA LEU A 248 2.41 -4.62 17.27
C LEU A 248 1.36 -5.01 18.31
N ILE A 249 1.08 -6.31 18.45
CA ILE A 249 0.11 -6.82 19.43
C ILE A 249 0.52 -6.44 20.86
N GLU A 250 1.80 -6.56 21.19
CA GLU A 250 2.30 -6.19 22.53
C GLU A 250 2.27 -4.68 22.78
N GLU A 251 2.51 -3.85 21.77
CA GLU A 251 2.40 -2.39 21.90
C GLU A 251 0.92 -1.98 22.04
N ALA A 252 0.04 -2.57 21.24
CA ALA A 252 -1.41 -2.36 21.35
C ALA A 252 -1.97 -2.82 22.71
N ARG A 253 -1.48 -3.94 23.25
CA ARG A 253 -1.82 -4.43 24.60
C ARG A 253 -1.50 -3.42 25.69
N ARG A 254 -0.31 -2.81 25.61
CA ARG A 254 0.10 -1.76 26.57
C ARG A 254 -0.81 -0.54 26.48
N ASN A 255 -1.14 -0.11 25.28
CA ASN A 255 -2.05 1.02 25.07
C ASN A 255 -3.47 0.69 25.54
N TYR A 256 -3.96 -0.52 25.26
CA TYR A 256 -5.25 -0.99 25.72
C TYR A 256 -5.36 -0.94 27.25
N TRP A 257 -4.37 -1.50 27.98
CA TRP A 257 -4.33 -1.40 29.44
C TRP A 257 -4.25 0.04 29.92
N LYS A 258 -3.41 0.86 29.28
CA LYS A 258 -3.23 2.28 29.65
C LYS A 258 -4.55 3.06 29.50
N ASN A 259 -5.32 2.80 28.47
CA ASN A 259 -6.53 3.55 28.11
C ASN A 259 -7.79 2.98 28.75
N SER A 260 -7.98 1.66 28.77
CA SER A 260 -9.20 1.00 29.29
C SER A 260 -9.07 0.51 30.72
N LYS A 261 -7.83 0.32 31.23
CA LYS A 261 -7.51 -0.39 32.47
C LYS A 261 -7.92 -1.87 32.47
N GLU A 262 -8.15 -2.41 31.28
CA GLU A 262 -8.42 -3.83 31.07
C GLU A 262 -7.16 -4.52 30.54
N GLU A 263 -6.94 -5.76 30.94
CA GLU A 263 -5.76 -6.52 30.53
C GLU A 263 -6.16 -7.70 29.65
N LEU A 264 -5.47 -7.82 28.52
CA LEU A 264 -5.55 -9.05 27.72
C LEU A 264 -4.79 -10.18 28.41
N THR A 265 -5.49 -11.26 28.70
CA THR A 265 -4.89 -12.46 29.28
C THR A 265 -3.99 -13.15 28.25
N HIS A 266 -3.01 -13.91 28.72
CA HIS A 266 -2.13 -14.70 27.86
C HIS A 266 -2.91 -15.72 26.99
N SER A 267 -4.02 -16.26 27.51
CA SER A 267 -4.91 -17.14 26.76
C SER A 267 -5.58 -16.42 25.60
N GLN A 268 -6.06 -15.20 25.80
CA GLN A 268 -6.64 -14.39 24.72
C GLN A 268 -5.61 -14.08 23.64
N VAL A 269 -4.37 -13.74 23.99
CA VAL A 269 -3.29 -13.53 23.01
C VAL A 269 -3.03 -14.80 22.19
N LYS A 270 -3.00 -15.98 22.82
CA LYS A 270 -2.88 -17.25 22.08
C LYS A 270 -4.04 -17.49 21.12
N VAL A 271 -5.27 -17.18 21.55
CA VAL A 271 -6.47 -17.31 20.71
C VAL A 271 -6.41 -16.32 19.56
N LEU A 272 -5.94 -15.07 19.77
CA LEU A 272 -5.76 -14.07 18.74
C LEU A 272 -4.82 -14.59 17.64
N HIS A 273 -3.64 -15.08 18.01
CA HIS A 273 -2.69 -15.64 17.05
C HIS A 273 -3.26 -16.84 16.28
N LYS A 274 -3.97 -17.72 16.97
CA LYS A 274 -4.63 -18.87 16.33
C LYS A 274 -5.72 -18.44 15.36
N PHE A 275 -6.54 -17.48 15.77
CA PHE A 275 -7.62 -16.94 14.92
C PHE A 275 -7.04 -16.26 13.67
N ALA A 276 -6.11 -15.32 13.85
CA ALA A 276 -5.48 -14.60 12.74
C ALA A 276 -4.80 -15.56 11.75
N ARG A 277 -4.04 -16.54 12.25
CA ARG A 277 -3.40 -17.57 11.41
C ARG A 277 -4.43 -18.40 10.64
N ASN A 278 -5.48 -18.84 11.29
CA ASN A 278 -6.51 -19.65 10.64
C ASN A 278 -7.27 -18.83 9.59
N TYR A 279 -7.49 -17.54 9.86
CA TYR A 279 -8.10 -16.63 8.90
C TYR A 279 -7.20 -16.44 7.67
N ALA A 280 -5.90 -16.19 7.86
CA ALA A 280 -4.95 -16.13 6.77
C ALA A 280 -4.97 -17.42 5.93
N PHE A 281 -4.93 -18.59 6.59
CA PHE A 281 -4.95 -19.88 5.91
C PHE A 281 -6.20 -20.10 5.05
N ILE A 282 -7.39 -19.73 5.54
CA ILE A 282 -8.64 -19.83 4.77
C ILE A 282 -8.62 -18.94 3.53
N THR A 283 -7.90 -17.81 3.57
CA THR A 283 -7.73 -16.89 2.43
C THR A 283 -6.52 -17.21 1.56
N GLY A 284 -5.86 -18.34 1.79
CA GLY A 284 -4.70 -18.79 1.00
C GLY A 284 -3.38 -18.12 1.37
N ALA A 285 -3.34 -17.35 2.48
CA ALA A 285 -2.13 -16.65 2.92
C ALA A 285 -1.38 -17.42 4.02
N LEU A 286 -0.05 -17.34 4.01
CA LEU A 286 0.83 -17.98 5.02
C LEU A 286 0.85 -17.20 6.33
N VAL A 287 0.69 -15.88 6.26
CA VAL A 287 0.70 -14.97 7.41
C VAL A 287 -0.49 -14.03 7.34
N PRO A 288 -1.07 -13.65 8.49
CA PRO A 288 -2.19 -12.73 8.49
C PRO A 288 -1.78 -11.34 7.99
N ASN A 289 -2.65 -10.71 7.24
CA ASN A 289 -2.54 -9.30 6.90
C ASN A 289 -3.05 -8.41 8.06
N PHE A 290 -2.92 -7.11 7.92
CA PHE A 290 -3.32 -6.16 8.96
C PHE A 290 -4.82 -6.21 9.27
N TYR A 291 -5.67 -6.36 8.25
CA TYR A 291 -7.12 -6.53 8.44
C TYR A 291 -7.45 -7.74 9.29
N GLN A 292 -6.85 -8.87 8.99
CA GLN A 292 -7.08 -10.12 9.71
C GLN A 292 -6.62 -10.05 11.18
N LEU A 293 -5.55 -9.30 11.46
CA LEU A 293 -5.11 -9.02 12.83
C LEU A 293 -6.13 -8.19 13.60
N VAL A 294 -6.68 -7.13 12.98
CA VAL A 294 -7.70 -6.27 13.61
C VAL A 294 -9.00 -7.04 13.85
N VAL A 295 -9.44 -7.85 12.87
CA VAL A 295 -10.62 -8.72 13.03
C VAL A 295 -10.40 -9.73 14.15
N ALA A 296 -9.22 -10.35 14.23
CA ALA A 296 -8.88 -11.27 15.31
C ALA A 296 -8.87 -10.58 16.68
N ALA A 297 -8.29 -9.39 16.76
CA ALA A 297 -8.28 -8.58 17.98
C ALA A 297 -9.69 -8.26 18.48
N ARG A 298 -10.57 -7.86 17.54
CA ARG A 298 -11.98 -7.58 17.84
C ARG A 298 -12.72 -8.81 18.34
N GLY A 299 -12.51 -9.96 17.68
CA GLY A 299 -13.22 -11.21 18.04
C GLY A 299 -12.75 -11.85 19.34
N VAL A 300 -11.52 -11.57 19.76
CA VAL A 300 -10.91 -12.18 20.96
C VAL A 300 -11.05 -11.31 22.19
N ALA A 301 -11.04 -10.01 22.03
CA ALA A 301 -11.22 -9.05 23.11
C ALA A 301 -12.49 -8.21 22.90
N ASP A 302 -12.31 -7.04 22.31
CA ASP A 302 -13.40 -6.10 22.04
C ASP A 302 -13.00 -5.06 20.97
N ASP A 303 -13.90 -4.14 20.68
CA ASP A 303 -13.66 -3.02 19.74
C ASP A 303 -12.59 -2.04 20.24
N ASN A 304 -12.37 -1.93 21.56
CA ASN A 304 -11.37 -1.04 22.12
C ASN A 304 -9.96 -1.56 21.83
N PHE A 305 -9.73 -2.84 22.06
CA PHE A 305 -8.43 -3.46 21.74
C PHE A 305 -8.17 -3.48 20.22
N ALA A 306 -9.18 -3.80 19.43
CA ALA A 306 -9.09 -3.75 17.98
C ALA A 306 -8.72 -2.36 17.48
N TYR A 307 -9.28 -1.31 18.08
CA TYR A 307 -8.92 0.07 17.76
C TYR A 307 -7.47 0.39 18.16
N GLU A 308 -7.01 0.01 19.34
CA GLU A 308 -5.62 0.25 19.75
C GLU A 308 -4.62 -0.44 18.82
N LEU A 309 -4.96 -1.65 18.36
CA LEU A 309 -4.15 -2.37 17.39
C LEU A 309 -4.14 -1.68 16.03
N TRP A 310 -5.28 -1.22 15.56
CA TRP A 310 -5.40 -0.47 14.32
C TRP A 310 -4.68 0.87 14.40
N ASP A 311 -4.92 1.66 15.44
CA ASP A 311 -4.30 2.98 15.62
C ASP A 311 -2.78 2.87 15.63
N LYS A 312 -2.25 1.91 16.41
CA LYS A 312 -0.82 1.65 16.48
C LYS A 312 -0.25 1.10 15.16
N GLY A 313 -0.98 0.22 14.49
CA GLY A 313 -0.58 -0.33 13.19
C GLY A 313 -0.56 0.71 12.06
N SER A 314 -1.35 1.76 12.23
CA SER A 314 -1.46 2.88 11.27
C SER A 314 -0.46 4.02 11.54
N GLU A 315 0.41 3.89 12.53
CA GLU A 315 1.37 4.92 12.91
C GLU A 315 2.61 4.91 12.01
N TYR A 316 2.86 6.05 11.32
CA TYR A 316 4.10 6.34 10.60
C TYR A 316 4.71 7.64 11.15
N PRO A 317 5.79 7.57 11.95
CA PRO A 317 6.18 8.67 12.84
C PRO A 317 6.87 9.84 12.14
N TRP A 318 7.40 9.65 10.92
CA TRP A 318 8.19 10.70 10.25
C TRP A 318 7.34 11.68 9.43
N GLN A 319 6.09 11.36 9.14
CA GLN A 319 5.28 12.12 8.19
C GLN A 319 4.69 13.42 8.76
N SER A 320 4.92 13.72 10.05
CA SER A 320 4.43 14.94 10.73
C SER A 320 5.30 16.19 10.50
N GLU A 321 6.45 16.07 9.83
CA GLU A 321 7.34 17.21 9.58
C GLU A 321 6.79 18.16 8.51
N LYS A 322 7.11 19.47 8.66
CA LYS A 322 6.71 20.48 7.67
C LYS A 322 7.50 20.30 6.38
N PRO A 323 6.86 19.98 5.26
CA PRO A 323 7.55 19.69 4.01
C PRO A 323 7.93 20.98 3.27
N GLU A 324 9.04 20.91 2.52
CA GLU A 324 9.42 21.94 1.54
C GLU A 324 8.67 21.78 0.20
N LEU A 325 8.14 20.60 -0.07
CA LEU A 325 7.41 20.25 -1.29
C LEU A 325 5.91 20.54 -1.16
N PRO A 326 5.20 20.70 -2.27
CA PRO A 326 3.74 20.69 -2.28
C PRO A 326 3.21 19.45 -1.57
N VAL A 327 2.16 19.59 -0.79
CA VAL A 327 1.54 18.50 -0.06
C VAL A 327 0.42 17.89 -0.89
N ILE A 328 0.49 16.59 -1.15
CA ILE A 328 -0.60 15.84 -1.74
C ILE A 328 -1.37 15.06 -0.67
N ARG A 329 -2.69 15.20 -0.69
CA ARG A 329 -3.59 14.41 0.14
C ARG A 329 -4.27 13.38 -0.74
N LEU A 330 -3.89 12.14 -0.54
CA LEU A 330 -4.48 10.99 -1.22
C LEU A 330 -5.47 10.30 -0.28
N SER A 331 -6.52 9.79 -0.84
CA SER A 331 -7.53 9.07 -0.10
C SER A 331 -7.92 7.79 -0.84
N GLY A 332 -8.08 6.67 -0.13
CA GLY A 332 -8.41 5.36 -0.72
C GLY A 332 -9.87 5.21 -1.19
N GLU A 333 -10.73 6.24 -1.06
CA GLU A 333 -12.16 6.12 -1.32
C GLU A 333 -12.55 5.65 -2.72
N GLU A 334 -11.70 5.90 -3.72
CA GLU A 334 -11.99 5.53 -5.11
C GLU A 334 -11.47 4.14 -5.51
N LEU A 335 -10.62 3.52 -4.71
CA LEU A 335 -9.91 2.29 -5.08
C LEU A 335 -10.66 0.99 -4.72
N PHE A 336 -11.69 1.03 -3.86
CA PHE A 336 -12.26 -0.19 -3.27
C PHE A 336 -13.78 -0.16 -3.12
N LEU A 337 -14.52 -0.34 -4.21
CA LEU A 337 -15.98 -0.36 -4.22
C LEU A 337 -16.62 -1.59 -3.53
N ASP A 338 -15.89 -2.69 -3.29
CA ASP A 338 -16.46 -3.97 -2.87
C ASP A 338 -16.07 -4.45 -1.46
N GLN A 339 -15.47 -3.61 -0.61
CA GLN A 339 -14.88 -4.08 0.65
C GLN A 339 -15.82 -4.03 1.86
N LYS A 340 -15.69 -5.04 2.72
CA LYS A 340 -16.42 -5.16 3.99
C LYS A 340 -15.94 -4.12 5.00
N ARG A 341 -16.88 -3.39 5.62
CA ARG A 341 -16.60 -2.34 6.61
C ARG A 341 -16.52 -2.91 8.02
N ILE A 342 -15.57 -2.44 8.83
CA ILE A 342 -15.50 -2.69 10.27
C ILE A 342 -15.97 -1.44 11.01
N ARG A 343 -16.90 -1.59 11.95
CA ARG A 343 -17.30 -0.54 12.88
C ARG A 343 -16.79 -0.90 14.27
N PHE A 344 -16.06 0.04 14.91
CA PHE A 344 -15.62 -0.08 16.30
C PHE A 344 -16.63 0.61 17.25
N HIS A 345 -17.18 -0.12 18.19
CA HIS A 345 -18.05 0.43 19.25
C HIS A 345 -17.22 0.64 20.52
N ARG A 346 -16.48 1.75 20.56
CA ARG A 346 -15.58 2.05 21.69
C ARG A 346 -16.35 2.40 22.95
N ARG A 347 -15.93 1.83 24.08
CA ARG A 347 -16.55 2.02 25.41
C ARG A 347 -15.60 2.67 26.41
N PHE A 348 -14.67 3.50 25.99
CA PHE A 348 -13.76 4.17 26.94
C PHE A 348 -14.52 5.12 27.86
N LYS A 349 -14.40 4.92 29.16
CA LYS A 349 -14.95 5.81 30.18
C LYS A 349 -14.38 7.23 30.15
N THR A 350 -13.15 7.38 29.64
CA THR A 350 -12.40 8.64 29.59
C THR A 350 -12.51 9.38 28.27
N PHE A 351 -13.11 8.80 27.24
CA PHE A 351 -13.31 9.48 25.97
C PHE A 351 -14.40 10.52 26.13
N ARG A 352 -14.01 11.75 26.44
CA ARG A 352 -14.91 12.91 26.34
C ARG A 352 -15.22 13.11 24.87
N ARG A 353 -16.35 12.55 24.40
CA ARG A 353 -16.95 13.05 23.17
C ARG A 353 -17.07 14.56 23.36
N ARG A 354 -16.44 15.34 22.51
CA ARG A 354 -16.74 16.77 22.45
C ARG A 354 -18.19 16.83 21.96
N LEU A 355 -19.11 16.93 22.90
CA LEU A 355 -20.50 17.27 22.60
C LEU A 355 -20.45 18.66 21.99
N VAL A 356 -20.58 18.75 20.67
CA VAL A 356 -20.80 20.00 19.99
C VAL A 356 -22.25 20.37 20.33
N SER A 357 -22.42 21.41 21.13
CA SER A 357 -23.74 21.97 21.37
C SER A 357 -24.30 22.46 20.04
N VAL A 358 -25.26 21.74 19.50
CA VAL A 358 -26.03 22.23 18.35
C VAL A 358 -27.09 23.19 18.94
N PRO A 359 -27.10 24.48 18.51
CA PRO A 359 -28.13 25.40 18.98
C PRO A 359 -29.48 24.99 18.44
N VAL A 360 -30.23 24.24 19.26
CA VAL A 360 -31.60 23.92 18.97
C VAL A 360 -32.45 25.12 19.37
N LYS A 361 -33.15 25.72 18.40
CA LYS A 361 -34.14 26.75 18.71
C LYS A 361 -35.14 26.18 19.73
N LYS A 362 -35.52 27.03 20.73
CA LYS A 362 -36.46 26.68 21.79
C LYS A 362 -37.63 25.87 21.24
N LYS A 363 -38.06 24.82 22.01
CA LYS A 363 -39.20 23.95 21.70
C LYS A 363 -40.34 24.75 21.07
N ILE A 364 -40.68 24.38 19.85
CA ILE A 364 -41.91 24.85 19.22
C ILE A 364 -43.04 24.18 20.04
N ARG A 365 -43.79 24.95 20.77
CA ARG A 365 -44.97 24.44 21.47
C ARG A 365 -46.11 24.29 20.48
N GLU A 366 -46.92 23.26 20.65
CA GLU A 366 -48.21 23.13 19.94
C GLU A 366 -48.94 24.46 20.05
N LYS A 367 -49.44 24.97 18.94
CA LYS A 367 -50.31 26.15 18.95
C LYS A 367 -51.70 25.83 19.48
N VAL A 368 -52.12 24.57 19.24
CA VAL A 368 -53.38 24.02 19.75
C VAL A 368 -53.10 22.62 20.26
N PRO A 369 -53.59 22.25 21.47
CA PRO A 369 -53.42 20.89 22.01
C PRO A 369 -53.89 19.82 21.00
N GLY A 370 -53.04 18.86 20.69
CA GLY A 370 -53.29 17.79 19.72
C GLY A 370 -53.02 18.18 18.23
N GLU A 371 -52.39 19.32 17.97
CA GLU A 371 -52.01 19.71 16.61
C GLU A 371 -51.02 18.69 15.99
N TRP A 372 -50.15 18.13 16.77
CA TRP A 372 -49.17 17.14 16.29
C TRP A 372 -49.75 15.77 16.06
N GLU A 373 -50.80 15.38 16.81
CA GLU A 373 -51.53 14.14 16.56
C GLU A 373 -52.29 14.17 15.23
N LYS A 374 -52.73 15.35 14.77
CA LYS A 374 -53.48 15.53 13.52
C LYS A 374 -52.55 15.50 12.27
N THR A 375 -51.25 15.76 12.44
CA THR A 375 -50.25 15.69 11.38
C THR A 375 -49.58 14.31 11.29
N PHE A 376 -50.02 13.35 12.08
CA PHE A 376 -49.49 12.00 12.11
C PHE A 376 -49.84 11.24 10.83
N ASP A 377 -48.83 10.93 10.01
CA ASP A 377 -49.00 10.05 8.86
C ASP A 377 -48.96 8.59 9.29
N LYS A 378 -50.01 7.83 8.94
CA LYS A 378 -50.22 6.40 9.31
C LYS A 378 -49.10 5.47 8.84
N PHE A 379 -48.19 5.93 7.96
CA PHE A 379 -47.06 5.16 7.45
C PHE A 379 -45.78 5.33 8.27
N PHE A 380 -45.71 6.25 9.23
CA PHE A 380 -44.58 6.44 10.10
C PHE A 380 -44.91 5.97 11.53
N ILE A 381 -44.17 4.96 12.00
CA ILE A 381 -44.38 4.28 13.28
C ILE A 381 -43.96 5.17 14.49
N CYS A 382 -43.26 6.29 14.26
CA CYS A 382 -42.78 7.20 15.29
C CYS A 382 -43.39 8.60 15.11
N SER A 383 -43.92 9.17 16.18
CA SER A 383 -44.24 10.60 16.23
C SER A 383 -42.93 11.39 15.99
N TYR A 384 -42.95 12.28 15.01
CA TYR A 384 -41.84 13.16 14.72
C TYR A 384 -41.90 14.40 15.59
N PRO A 385 -41.18 14.48 16.71
CA PRO A 385 -41.07 15.72 17.45
C PRO A 385 -40.32 16.76 16.64
N PRO A 386 -40.64 18.05 16.80
CA PRO A 386 -39.98 19.15 16.06
C PRO A 386 -38.46 19.14 16.17
N GLU A 387 -37.92 18.57 17.23
CA GLU A 387 -36.47 18.38 17.43
C GLU A 387 -35.88 17.42 16.40
N ASP A 388 -36.59 16.37 16.00
CA ASP A 388 -36.12 15.39 15.02
C ASP A 388 -36.05 16.00 13.61
N VAL A 389 -36.98 16.89 13.25
CA VAL A 389 -36.98 17.63 12.00
C VAL A 389 -35.72 18.52 11.90
N VAL A 390 -35.29 19.12 13.02
CA VAL A 390 -34.07 19.95 13.07
C VAL A 390 -32.83 19.07 12.93
N ILE A 391 -32.82 17.89 13.58
CA ILE A 391 -31.70 16.95 13.54
C ILE A 391 -31.56 16.36 12.12
N GLU A 392 -32.67 15.98 11.48
CA GLU A 392 -32.66 15.50 10.11
C GLU A 392 -32.25 16.59 9.08
N GLY A 393 -32.76 17.81 9.27
CA GLY A 393 -32.36 18.97 8.46
C GLY A 393 -30.86 19.24 8.56
N TYR A 394 -30.30 19.12 9.77
CA TYR A 394 -28.85 19.23 9.98
C TYR A 394 -28.09 18.06 9.34
N GLY A 395 -28.59 16.83 9.48
CA GLY A 395 -28.03 15.66 8.82
C GLY A 395 -28.00 15.77 7.30
N ARG A 396 -29.09 16.26 6.67
CA ARG A 396 -29.13 16.53 5.22
C ARG A 396 -28.14 17.61 4.81
N THR A 397 -28.04 18.69 5.57
CA THR A 397 -27.08 19.78 5.30
C THR A 397 -25.63 19.29 5.40
N LEU A 398 -25.33 18.39 6.33
CA LEU A 398 -24.01 17.74 6.44
C LEU A 398 -23.74 16.79 5.26
N GLN A 399 -24.73 16.00 4.84
CA GLN A 399 -24.64 15.15 3.65
C GLN A 399 -24.43 15.96 2.37
N GLU A 400 -25.17 17.05 2.19
CA GLU A 400 -25.03 17.96 1.05
C GLU A 400 -23.64 18.65 1.03
N LYS A 401 -23.12 19.06 2.19
CA LYS A 401 -21.76 19.58 2.31
C LYS A 401 -20.71 18.53 2.03
N ALA A 402 -20.88 17.32 2.53
CA ALA A 402 -19.96 16.20 2.25
C ALA A 402 -19.98 15.82 0.78
N LEU A 403 -21.17 15.76 0.14
CA LEU A 403 -21.32 15.56 -1.30
C LEU A 403 -20.69 16.68 -2.13
N ARG A 404 -20.81 17.96 -1.70
CA ARG A 404 -20.17 19.07 -2.37
C ARG A 404 -18.65 19.01 -2.29
N ILE A 405 -18.10 18.74 -1.11
CA ILE A 405 -16.66 18.52 -0.91
C ILE A 405 -16.18 17.36 -1.79
N LYS A 406 -16.94 16.27 -1.83
CA LYS A 406 -16.65 15.10 -2.65
C LYS A 406 -16.70 15.38 -4.16
N THR A 407 -17.61 16.28 -4.61
CA THR A 407 -17.73 16.68 -6.04
C THR A 407 -16.64 17.67 -6.45
N GLU A 408 -16.18 18.51 -5.53
CA GLU A 408 -15.06 19.44 -5.75
C GLU A 408 -13.68 18.72 -5.70
N GLU A 409 -13.58 17.56 -5.01
CA GLU A 409 -12.38 16.72 -4.90
C GLU A 409 -12.31 15.61 -5.98
N ASN A 410 -13.29 15.48 -6.87
CA ASN A 410 -13.38 14.41 -7.87
C ASN A 410 -12.43 14.63 -9.07
N SER A 411 -11.15 14.74 -8.82
CA SER A 411 -10.15 14.35 -9.82
C SER A 411 -9.92 12.85 -9.66
N ARG A 412 -10.14 12.10 -10.74
CA ARG A 412 -9.90 10.66 -10.77
C ARG A 412 -8.41 10.39 -10.57
N ILE A 413 -8.06 9.79 -9.42
CA ILE A 413 -6.67 9.49 -9.02
C ILE A 413 -6.49 7.99 -9.05
N VAL A 414 -5.48 7.51 -9.76
CA VAL A 414 -5.13 6.08 -9.81
C VAL A 414 -3.66 5.85 -9.46
N PRO A 415 -3.30 4.76 -8.78
CA PRO A 415 -1.91 4.43 -8.48
C PRO A 415 -1.19 3.98 -9.76
N PHE A 416 0.10 4.26 -9.84
CA PHE A 416 0.98 3.81 -10.91
C PHE A 416 1.20 2.29 -10.87
N VAL A 417 1.20 1.71 -9.68
CA VAL A 417 1.44 0.28 -9.44
C VAL A 417 0.14 -0.39 -9.05
N SER A 418 -0.18 -1.48 -9.72
CA SER A 418 -1.46 -2.20 -9.57
C SER A 418 -1.53 -3.17 -8.40
N SER A 419 -0.44 -3.35 -7.63
CA SER A 419 -0.35 -4.30 -6.53
C SER A 419 -1.29 -4.04 -5.34
N MET A 420 -1.91 -2.86 -5.30
CA MET A 420 -2.92 -2.53 -4.26
C MET A 420 -4.19 -3.38 -4.32
N MET A 421 -4.36 -4.23 -5.35
CA MET A 421 -5.61 -4.99 -5.51
C MET A 421 -5.62 -6.36 -4.81
N GLU A 422 -4.53 -6.79 -4.21
CA GLU A 422 -4.42 -8.14 -3.61
C GLU A 422 -4.90 -8.24 -2.16
N GLY A 423 -5.24 -7.16 -1.52
CA GLY A 423 -5.65 -7.16 -0.12
C GLY A 423 -6.91 -6.36 0.13
N ILE A 424 -7.71 -6.84 1.07
CA ILE A 424 -8.76 -6.03 1.68
C ILE A 424 -8.06 -4.87 2.38
N ASP A 425 -8.19 -3.65 1.87
CA ASP A 425 -7.64 -2.48 2.56
C ASP A 425 -8.47 -2.19 3.80
N ILE A 426 -7.86 -2.50 4.93
CA ILE A 426 -8.47 -2.28 6.24
C ILE A 426 -8.77 -0.80 6.48
N ARG A 427 -8.01 0.08 5.86
CA ARG A 427 -8.09 1.52 6.03
C ARG A 427 -9.40 2.04 5.46
N GLU A 428 -9.78 1.57 4.28
CA GLU A 428 -11.06 1.94 3.69
C GLU A 428 -12.24 1.29 4.42
N THR A 429 -12.07 0.04 4.85
CA THR A 429 -13.06 -0.66 5.66
C THR A 429 -13.34 0.05 6.99
N ILE A 430 -12.33 0.72 7.56
CA ILE A 430 -12.43 1.45 8.83
C ILE A 430 -12.83 2.91 8.63
N ARG A 431 -12.55 3.49 7.49
CA ARG A 431 -12.68 4.90 7.15
C ARG A 431 -14.12 5.34 6.88
N ASN A 432 -14.91 4.49 6.28
CA ASN A 432 -16.33 4.77 5.96
C ASN A 432 -17.25 4.64 7.18
N TRP A 433 -16.86 5.26 8.24
CA TRP A 433 -17.51 5.26 9.57
C TRP A 433 -18.29 6.51 9.82
#